data_604883348075a2af37fd75ce2f0671d8
#
_entry.id   604883348075a2af37fd75ce2f0671d8
#
_cell.length_a   1.000
_cell.length_b   1.000
_cell.length_c   1.000
_cell.angle_alpha   90.00
_cell.angle_beta   90.00
_cell.angle_gamma   90.00
#
_symmetry.space_group_name_H-M   'P 1'
#
loop_
_entity.id
_entity.type
_entity.pdbx_description
1 polymer ?
#
loop_
_entity_poly.entity_id
_entity_poly.type
_entity_poly.pdbx_seq_one_letter_code
_entity_poly.pdbx_strand_id
1 'polypeptide(L)'
;ALGEADAMDSLSKSGINLGPLHGIPYGLKDLFDTKGLITGWGAEPYQNRVPNNDATIVKKLRAAGAVMLGKTTVGALAYNDIWYGGQTRNPWNTNEGSSGSSAGSASATAAGLCSFAIGTETLGSITSPSHRCGTTGLRPTFGRVSRGGAMALCWSLDKVGPICRSVEDTGLVLSVINGYDRDDRGSIDAAFHFSANDSIKGLKL
;
A
#
# COMPACT_ATOMS: atom_id res chain seq x y z
N ALA A 1 15.91 -4.09 0.36
CA ALA A 1 15.79 -2.62 0.45
C ALA A 1 17.09 -1.92 0.08
N LEU A 2 18.23 -2.15 0.82
CA LEU A 2 19.47 -1.42 0.55
C LEU A 2 19.95 -1.65 -0.89
N GLY A 3 20.03 -2.90 -1.37
CA GLY A 3 20.44 -3.19 -2.75
C GLY A 3 19.51 -2.59 -3.82
N GLU A 4 18.20 -2.45 -3.53
CA GLU A 4 17.26 -1.73 -4.41
C GLU A 4 17.55 -0.23 -4.40
N ALA A 5 17.85 0.35 -3.24
CA ALA A 5 18.22 1.75 -3.12
C ALA A 5 19.52 2.05 -3.89
N ASP A 6 20.56 1.23 -3.71
CA ASP A 6 21.84 1.35 -4.47
C ASP A 6 21.61 1.28 -5.99
N ALA A 7 20.67 0.43 -6.44
CA ALA A 7 20.33 0.34 -7.86
C ALA A 7 19.66 1.63 -8.36
N MET A 8 18.73 2.22 -7.57
CA MET A 8 18.09 3.50 -7.92
C MET A 8 19.08 4.65 -7.93
N ASP A 9 19.99 4.69 -6.97
CA ASP A 9 21.09 5.68 -6.95
C ASP A 9 21.98 5.58 -8.19
N SER A 10 22.27 4.37 -8.62
CA SER A 10 23.09 4.11 -9.82
C SER A 10 22.39 4.58 -11.10
N LEU A 11 21.06 4.35 -11.20
CA LEU A 11 20.25 4.87 -12.31
C LEU A 11 20.24 6.40 -12.31
N SER A 12 20.01 7.02 -11.15
CA SER A 12 20.03 8.48 -11.00
C SER A 12 21.37 9.09 -11.42
N LYS A 13 22.49 8.50 -11.01
CA LYS A 13 23.84 8.92 -11.44
C LYS A 13 24.04 8.80 -12.95
N SER A 14 23.31 7.89 -13.60
CA SER A 14 23.33 7.71 -15.06
C SER A 14 22.31 8.60 -15.79
N GLY A 15 21.64 9.51 -15.09
CA GLY A 15 20.62 10.41 -15.64
C GLY A 15 19.25 9.74 -15.89
N ILE A 16 19.04 8.53 -15.38
CA ILE A 16 17.80 7.78 -15.54
C ILE A 16 16.90 8.00 -14.31
N ASN A 17 15.66 8.45 -14.56
CA ASN A 17 14.62 8.58 -13.56
C ASN A 17 13.37 7.81 -14.01
N LEU A 18 12.85 6.91 -13.17
CA LEU A 18 11.72 6.03 -13.47
C LEU A 18 10.35 6.66 -13.15
N GLY A 19 10.33 7.91 -12.71
CA GLY A 19 9.09 8.62 -12.39
C GLY A 19 9.00 9.09 -10.93
N PRO A 20 7.82 9.51 -10.49
CA PRO A 20 7.65 10.20 -9.21
C PRO A 20 7.95 9.34 -7.96
N LEU A 21 8.02 8.03 -8.10
CA LEU A 21 8.32 7.11 -7.00
C LEU A 21 9.76 6.55 -7.06
N HIS A 22 10.62 7.05 -7.98
CA HIS A 22 12.00 6.58 -8.10
C HIS A 22 12.79 6.82 -6.82
N GLY A 23 13.29 5.74 -6.21
CA GLY A 23 14.04 5.76 -4.95
C GLY A 23 13.18 5.99 -3.69
N ILE A 24 11.87 6.13 -3.82
CA ILE A 24 11.00 6.45 -2.68
C ILE A 24 10.72 5.19 -1.85
N PRO A 25 11.02 5.19 -0.53
CA PRO A 25 10.82 4.03 0.34
C PRO A 25 9.37 3.84 0.74
N TYR A 26 8.87 2.59 0.69
CA TYR A 26 7.49 2.28 1.06
C TYR A 26 7.35 1.03 1.92
N GLY A 27 6.22 0.97 2.65
CA GLY A 27 5.75 -0.20 3.38
C GLY A 27 4.65 -0.95 2.63
N LEU A 28 4.64 -2.28 2.70
CA LEU A 28 3.65 -3.09 1.99
C LEU A 28 2.84 -3.93 2.97
N LYS A 29 1.51 -3.73 3.01
CA LYS A 29 0.62 -4.56 3.85
C LYS A 29 0.83 -6.05 3.60
N ASP A 30 0.88 -6.83 4.67
CA ASP A 30 1.21 -8.26 4.63
C ASP A 30 0.10 -9.17 4.09
N LEU A 31 -0.74 -8.65 3.20
CA LEU A 31 -1.68 -9.40 2.36
C LEU A 31 -1.15 -9.65 0.95
N PHE A 32 -0.18 -8.86 0.50
CA PHE A 32 0.34 -8.93 -0.86
C PHE A 32 1.47 -9.93 -0.96
N ASP A 33 1.32 -10.91 -1.81
CA ASP A 33 2.36 -11.88 -2.11
C ASP A 33 3.63 -11.18 -2.59
N THR A 34 4.73 -11.51 -1.93
CA THR A 34 6.05 -10.97 -2.25
C THR A 34 7.01 -12.14 -2.35
N LYS A 35 7.52 -12.38 -3.55
CA LYS A 35 8.37 -13.54 -3.83
C LYS A 35 9.56 -13.61 -2.89
N GLY A 36 9.72 -14.74 -2.22
CA GLY A 36 10.84 -15.01 -1.33
C GLY A 36 10.79 -14.32 0.04
N LEU A 37 9.72 -13.55 0.34
CA LEU A 37 9.50 -12.94 1.65
C LEU A 37 8.28 -13.55 2.35
N ILE A 38 8.37 -13.68 3.67
CA ILE A 38 7.22 -14.12 4.47
C ILE A 38 6.03 -13.18 4.19
N THR A 39 4.89 -13.77 3.90
CA THR A 39 3.61 -13.10 3.70
C THR A 39 2.55 -13.88 4.46
N GLY A 40 2.41 -13.55 5.74
CA GLY A 40 1.71 -14.37 6.74
C GLY A 40 0.26 -13.98 7.00
N TRP A 41 -0.26 -12.95 6.31
CA TRP A 41 -1.65 -12.48 6.44
C TRP A 41 -2.07 -12.14 7.88
N GLY A 42 -1.09 -11.88 8.76
CA GLY A 42 -1.31 -11.61 10.18
C GLY A 42 -1.80 -12.79 11.00
N ALA A 43 -1.96 -13.98 10.42
CA ALA A 43 -2.56 -15.14 11.04
C ALA A 43 -1.53 -16.25 11.30
N GLU A 44 -1.55 -16.82 12.50
CA GLU A 44 -0.58 -17.80 12.99
C GLU A 44 -0.38 -19.00 12.04
N PRO A 45 -1.43 -19.60 11.43
CA PRO A 45 -1.25 -20.72 10.52
C PRO A 45 -0.42 -20.39 9.27
N TYR A 46 -0.29 -19.12 8.93
CA TYR A 46 0.42 -18.63 7.74
C TYR A 46 1.71 -17.89 8.06
N GLN A 47 2.12 -17.81 9.31
CA GLN A 47 3.27 -16.98 9.76
C GLN A 47 4.60 -17.30 9.05
N ASN A 48 4.74 -18.49 8.49
CA ASN A 48 5.93 -18.94 7.76
C ASN A 48 5.66 -19.09 6.24
N ARG A 49 4.54 -18.62 5.73
CA ARG A 49 4.19 -18.71 4.32
C ARG A 49 5.07 -17.81 3.47
N VAL A 50 5.75 -18.39 2.49
CA VAL A 50 6.60 -17.67 1.53
C VAL A 50 6.03 -17.85 0.12
N PRO A 51 5.55 -16.80 -0.54
CA PRO A 51 5.04 -16.86 -1.91
C PRO A 51 6.14 -17.10 -2.94
N ASN A 52 5.77 -17.76 -4.06
CA ASN A 52 6.65 -17.97 -5.20
C ASN A 52 6.58 -16.85 -6.26
N ASN A 53 5.59 -15.97 -6.15
CA ASN A 53 5.35 -14.89 -7.10
C ASN A 53 5.14 -13.56 -6.37
N ASP A 54 5.38 -12.47 -7.08
CA ASP A 54 5.02 -11.13 -6.64
C ASP A 54 3.59 -10.79 -7.04
N ALA A 55 2.85 -10.15 -6.14
CA ALA A 55 1.58 -9.50 -6.46
C ALA A 55 1.78 -8.39 -7.51
N THR A 56 0.74 -8.09 -8.28
CA THR A 56 0.79 -7.05 -9.32
C THR A 56 1.24 -5.69 -8.77
N ILE A 57 0.78 -5.34 -7.57
CA ILE A 57 1.19 -4.09 -6.91
C ILE A 57 2.71 -4.03 -6.67
N VAL A 58 3.32 -5.13 -6.28
CA VAL A 58 4.78 -5.23 -6.07
C VAL A 58 5.53 -5.02 -7.39
N LYS A 59 5.06 -5.66 -8.47
CA LYS A 59 5.63 -5.51 -9.82
C LYS A 59 5.57 -4.05 -10.30
N LYS A 60 4.40 -3.40 -10.14
CA LYS A 60 4.20 -2.00 -10.55
C LYS A 60 5.10 -1.03 -9.78
N LEU A 61 5.13 -1.14 -8.45
CA LEU A 61 5.96 -0.27 -7.62
C LEU A 61 7.45 -0.48 -7.88
N ARG A 62 7.90 -1.73 -8.07
CA ARG A 62 9.30 -2.02 -8.45
C ARG A 62 9.64 -1.43 -9.82
N ALA A 63 8.76 -1.55 -10.82
CA ALA A 63 8.97 -0.96 -12.15
C ALA A 63 9.06 0.57 -12.09
N ALA A 64 8.37 1.22 -11.16
CA ALA A 64 8.46 2.65 -10.90
C ALA A 64 9.66 3.07 -10.04
N GLY A 65 10.52 2.13 -9.66
CA GLY A 65 11.73 2.39 -8.87
C GLY A 65 11.47 2.63 -7.38
N ALA A 66 10.27 2.36 -6.86
CA ALA A 66 10.00 2.45 -5.43
C ALA A 66 10.74 1.36 -4.65
N VAL A 67 11.29 1.70 -3.48
CA VAL A 67 12.11 0.81 -2.64
C VAL A 67 11.25 0.23 -1.52
N MET A 68 11.05 -1.10 -1.54
CA MET A 68 10.29 -1.76 -0.49
C MET A 68 11.13 -1.94 0.78
N LEU A 69 10.76 -1.24 1.86
CA LEU A 69 11.43 -1.40 3.16
C LEU A 69 11.08 -2.72 3.84
N GLY A 70 9.84 -3.17 3.70
CA GLY A 70 9.38 -4.42 4.29
C GLY A 70 7.87 -4.57 4.28
N LYS A 71 7.42 -5.67 4.88
CA LYS A 71 6.01 -5.96 5.09
C LYS A 71 5.51 -5.23 6.34
N THR A 72 4.34 -4.61 6.24
CA THR A 72 3.68 -3.96 7.38
C THR A 72 2.59 -4.85 7.95
N THR A 73 2.40 -4.80 9.26
CA THR A 73 1.45 -5.65 9.95
C THR A 73 0.02 -5.47 9.42
N VAL A 74 -0.69 -6.56 9.43
CA VAL A 74 -2.12 -6.65 9.07
C VAL A 74 -2.84 -7.37 10.20
N GLY A 75 -4.00 -6.90 10.60
CA GLY A 75 -4.86 -7.68 11.50
C GLY A 75 -5.20 -9.04 10.89
N ALA A 76 -5.21 -10.08 11.69
CA ALA A 76 -5.32 -11.47 11.24
C ALA A 76 -6.42 -11.65 10.18
N LEU A 77 -6.05 -12.17 9.01
CA LEU A 77 -6.94 -12.37 7.86
C LEU A 77 -7.75 -11.12 7.46
N ALA A 78 -7.09 -9.96 7.50
CA ALA A 78 -7.66 -8.65 7.18
C ALA A 78 -8.72 -8.13 8.18
N TYR A 79 -8.64 -8.52 9.44
CA TYR A 79 -9.55 -8.05 10.48
C TYR A 79 -8.82 -7.34 11.63
N ASN A 80 -9.21 -6.08 11.92
CA ASN A 80 -8.70 -5.27 13.04
C ASN A 80 -7.16 -5.09 13.01
N ASP A 81 -6.50 -4.88 14.17
CA ASP A 81 -5.08 -4.56 14.34
C ASP A 81 -4.31 -5.60 15.17
N ILE A 82 -4.95 -6.72 15.50
CA ILE A 82 -4.35 -7.84 16.22
C ILE A 82 -3.86 -8.89 15.22
N TRP A 83 -2.61 -9.28 15.34
CA TRP A 83 -1.94 -10.26 14.50
C TRP A 83 -1.13 -11.24 15.37
N TYR A 84 -0.54 -12.30 14.81
CA TYR A 84 0.21 -13.31 15.58
C TYR A 84 1.38 -12.74 16.40
N GLY A 85 1.92 -11.57 16.05
CA GLY A 85 2.98 -10.87 16.81
C GLY A 85 2.46 -9.86 17.85
N GLY A 86 1.13 -9.82 18.09
CA GLY A 86 0.51 -8.93 19.08
C GLY A 86 -0.42 -7.88 18.45
N GLN A 87 -0.46 -6.69 19.03
CA GLN A 87 -1.29 -5.58 18.54
C GLN A 87 -0.45 -4.46 17.95
N THR A 88 -0.78 -4.01 16.74
CA THR A 88 -0.20 -2.81 16.14
C THR A 88 -0.68 -1.57 16.86
N ARG A 89 0.23 -0.71 17.27
CA ARG A 89 -0.07 0.46 18.10
C ARG A 89 -0.23 1.74 17.29
N ASN A 90 -1.06 2.64 17.81
CA ASN A 90 -1.12 4.02 17.34
C ASN A 90 0.17 4.75 17.76
N PRO A 91 0.97 5.32 16.84
CA PRO A 91 2.25 5.96 17.20
C PRO A 91 2.09 7.22 18.05
N TRP A 92 0.92 7.84 18.05
CA TRP A 92 0.62 9.04 18.87
C TRP A 92 0.23 8.68 20.31
N ASN A 93 -0.33 7.48 20.51
CA ASN A 93 -0.68 6.96 21.83
C ASN A 93 -0.51 5.44 21.82
N THR A 94 0.65 4.96 22.28
CA THR A 94 0.99 3.54 22.24
C THR A 94 0.19 2.66 23.21
N ASN A 95 -0.67 3.24 24.03
CA ASN A 95 -1.66 2.48 24.82
C ASN A 95 -2.87 2.04 23.99
N GLU A 96 -3.03 2.60 22.80
CA GLU A 96 -4.14 2.31 21.88
C GLU A 96 -3.65 1.52 20.67
N GLY A 97 -4.56 0.72 20.09
CA GLY A 97 -4.35 0.08 18.81
C GLY A 97 -4.45 1.09 17.65
N SER A 98 -3.82 0.75 16.53
CA SER A 98 -3.83 1.56 15.30
C SER A 98 -5.15 1.51 14.55
N SER A 99 -6.10 0.65 14.97
CA SER A 99 -7.16 0.17 14.09
C SER A 99 -6.59 -0.60 12.88
N GLY A 100 -7.45 -1.12 12.01
CA GLY A 100 -7.01 -1.96 10.90
C GLY A 100 -8.08 -2.14 9.81
N SER A 101 -7.78 -3.08 8.95
CA SER A 101 -6.73 -4.10 8.95
C SER A 101 -5.40 -3.66 8.33
N SER A 102 -5.28 -2.49 7.67
CA SER A 102 -4.00 -1.94 7.22
C SER A 102 -3.24 -1.27 8.39
N ALA A 103 -3.15 -1.98 9.50
CA ALA A 103 -2.70 -1.51 10.79
C ALA A 103 -1.26 -0.95 10.74
N GLY A 104 -0.30 -1.77 10.35
CA GLY A 104 1.10 -1.37 10.23
C GLY A 104 1.34 -0.37 9.11
N SER A 105 0.54 -0.41 8.03
CA SER A 105 0.66 0.57 6.95
C SER A 105 0.37 1.99 7.45
N ALA A 106 -0.71 2.19 8.20
CA ALA A 106 -1.03 3.50 8.76
C ALA A 106 -0.05 3.90 9.88
N SER A 107 0.25 2.97 10.81
CA SER A 107 1.15 3.23 11.93
C SER A 107 2.56 3.62 11.46
N ALA A 108 3.16 2.85 10.54
CA ALA A 108 4.50 3.12 10.03
C ALA A 108 4.57 4.45 9.25
N THR A 109 3.55 4.76 8.44
CA THR A 109 3.48 6.03 7.71
C THR A 109 3.34 7.22 8.67
N ALA A 110 2.48 7.12 9.69
CA ALA A 110 2.32 8.14 10.72
C ALA A 110 3.61 8.38 11.53
N ALA A 111 4.32 7.30 11.85
CA ALA A 111 5.59 7.37 12.57
C ALA A 111 6.78 7.85 11.71
N GLY A 112 6.59 8.09 10.41
CA GLY A 112 7.65 8.51 9.49
C GLY A 112 8.64 7.42 9.13
N LEU A 113 8.31 6.14 9.36
CA LEU A 113 9.20 4.99 9.08
C LEU A 113 9.26 4.67 7.57
N CYS A 114 8.32 5.14 6.80
CA CYS A 114 8.30 5.07 5.34
C CYS A 114 7.62 6.32 4.76
N SER A 115 7.84 6.60 3.48
CA SER A 115 7.24 7.77 2.82
C SER A 115 5.75 7.54 2.59
N PHE A 116 5.38 6.34 2.18
CA PHE A 116 3.99 5.89 2.04
C PHE A 116 3.90 4.39 2.30
N ALA A 117 2.69 3.89 2.43
CA ALA A 117 2.44 2.46 2.49
C ALA A 117 1.23 2.09 1.62
N ILE A 118 1.15 0.81 1.25
CA ILE A 118 -0.01 0.24 0.55
C ILE A 118 -0.87 -0.52 1.54
N GLY A 119 -2.17 -0.26 1.47
CA GLY A 119 -3.19 -0.94 2.23
C GLY A 119 -4.27 -1.58 1.36
N THR A 120 -5.20 -2.27 1.99
CA THR A 120 -6.41 -2.80 1.37
C THR A 120 -7.63 -2.43 2.20
N GLU A 121 -8.77 -2.29 1.54
CA GLU A 121 -10.03 -2.07 2.22
C GLU A 121 -11.17 -2.87 1.60
N THR A 122 -11.79 -3.70 2.41
CA THR A 122 -13.12 -4.25 2.17
C THR A 122 -14.16 -3.26 2.66
N LEU A 123 -14.09 -2.94 3.97
CA LEU A 123 -14.98 -2.02 4.67
C LEU A 123 -14.18 -1.35 5.82
N GLY A 124 -13.63 -0.15 5.58
CA GLY A 124 -12.92 0.63 6.58
C GLY A 124 -11.41 0.34 6.73
N SER A 125 -10.85 -0.68 6.07
CA SER A 125 -9.47 -1.14 6.38
C SER A 125 -8.33 -0.27 5.86
N ILE A 126 -8.59 0.80 5.10
CA ILE A 126 -7.67 1.89 4.80
C ILE A 126 -8.08 3.11 5.63
N THR A 127 -9.37 3.47 5.56
CA THR A 127 -9.89 4.71 6.12
C THR A 127 -9.86 4.73 7.64
N SER A 128 -10.20 3.62 8.30
CA SER A 128 -10.22 3.52 9.77
C SER A 128 -8.82 3.65 10.41
N PRO A 129 -7.79 2.87 9.99
CA PRO A 129 -6.46 3.05 10.54
C PRO A 129 -5.83 4.40 10.14
N SER A 130 -6.16 4.94 8.96
CA SER A 130 -5.71 6.29 8.58
C SER A 130 -6.31 7.36 9.50
N HIS A 131 -7.61 7.28 9.80
CA HIS A 131 -8.26 8.16 10.75
C HIS A 131 -7.63 8.04 12.14
N ARG A 132 -7.40 6.82 12.64
CA ARG A 132 -6.85 6.58 13.97
C ARG A 132 -5.41 7.07 14.10
N CYS A 133 -4.59 6.89 13.08
CA CYS A 133 -3.17 7.25 13.11
C CYS A 133 -2.87 8.65 12.53
N GLY A 134 -3.87 9.40 12.06
CA GLY A 134 -3.69 10.75 11.51
C GLY A 134 -2.94 10.76 10.17
N THR A 135 -3.17 9.77 9.31
CA THR A 135 -2.64 9.70 7.95
C THR A 135 -3.73 9.99 6.92
N THR A 136 -3.32 10.23 5.68
CA THR A 136 -4.22 10.35 4.54
C THR A 136 -4.32 9.00 3.84
N GLY A 137 -5.47 8.34 3.96
CA GLY A 137 -5.75 7.08 3.28
C GLY A 137 -6.68 7.29 2.09
N LEU A 138 -6.27 6.85 0.89
CA LEU A 138 -7.12 6.89 -0.29
C LEU A 138 -7.65 5.48 -0.58
N ARG A 139 -8.97 5.32 -0.45
CA ARG A 139 -9.68 4.14 -0.92
C ARG A 139 -10.22 4.40 -2.33
N PRO A 140 -9.58 3.88 -3.38
CA PRO A 140 -10.07 4.08 -4.74
C PRO A 140 -11.40 3.37 -5.01
N THR A 141 -12.05 3.72 -6.10
CA THR A 141 -13.18 2.97 -6.64
C THR A 141 -12.77 1.52 -6.92
N PHE A 142 -13.67 0.56 -6.66
CA PHE A 142 -13.46 -0.85 -6.96
C PHE A 142 -12.97 -1.07 -8.39
N GLY A 143 -11.96 -1.94 -8.54
CA GLY A 143 -11.36 -2.25 -9.83
C GLY A 143 -10.30 -1.24 -10.32
N ARG A 144 -10.16 -0.09 -9.66
CA ARG A 144 -9.18 0.92 -10.08
C ARG A 144 -7.73 0.45 -9.95
N VAL A 145 -7.45 -0.35 -8.94
CA VAL A 145 -6.14 -0.96 -8.68
C VAL A 145 -6.30 -2.47 -8.61
N SER A 146 -5.40 -3.19 -9.29
CA SER A 146 -5.39 -4.65 -9.28
C SER A 146 -5.20 -5.22 -7.88
N ARG A 147 -5.92 -6.32 -7.60
CA ARG A 147 -5.79 -7.17 -6.42
C ARG A 147 -5.04 -8.48 -6.73
N GLY A 148 -4.47 -8.59 -7.93
CA GLY A 148 -3.71 -9.77 -8.37
C GLY A 148 -2.58 -10.10 -7.40
N GLY A 149 -2.60 -11.31 -6.81
CA GLY A 149 -1.64 -11.75 -5.80
C GLY A 149 -1.87 -11.19 -4.39
N ALA A 150 -3.03 -10.57 -4.12
CA ALA A 150 -3.44 -10.20 -2.77
C ALA A 150 -4.35 -11.28 -2.16
N MET A 151 -4.24 -11.51 -0.84
CA MET A 151 -5.26 -12.29 -0.13
C MET A 151 -6.60 -11.57 -0.20
N ALA A 152 -7.60 -12.23 -0.76
CA ALA A 152 -8.96 -11.70 -0.79
C ALA A 152 -9.68 -11.92 0.54
N LEU A 153 -10.36 -10.88 1.03
CA LEU A 153 -11.37 -10.99 2.08
C LEU A 153 -12.77 -11.04 1.45
N CYS A 154 -13.05 -10.15 0.51
CA CYS A 154 -14.29 -10.14 -0.25
C CYS A 154 -14.04 -9.70 -1.70
N TRP A 155 -14.19 -10.63 -2.64
CA TRP A 155 -13.89 -10.41 -4.05
C TRP A 155 -14.62 -9.22 -4.70
N SER A 156 -15.84 -8.92 -4.25
CA SER A 156 -16.66 -7.84 -4.78
C SER A 156 -16.46 -6.49 -4.07
N LEU A 157 -15.72 -6.46 -2.96
CA LEU A 157 -15.58 -5.27 -2.12
C LEU A 157 -14.13 -4.82 -1.92
N ASP A 158 -13.14 -5.70 -2.07
CA ASP A 158 -11.74 -5.36 -1.79
C ASP A 158 -11.19 -4.33 -2.76
N LYS A 159 -10.55 -3.31 -2.21
CA LYS A 159 -9.84 -2.24 -2.93
C LYS A 159 -8.42 -2.14 -2.39
N VAL A 160 -7.48 -1.82 -3.25
CA VAL A 160 -6.09 -1.53 -2.91
C VAL A 160 -5.88 -0.03 -3.00
N GLY A 161 -5.19 0.56 -2.04
CA GLY A 161 -4.94 1.99 -2.07
C GLY A 161 -3.78 2.44 -1.19
N PRO A 162 -3.28 3.66 -1.44
CA PRO A 162 -2.17 4.23 -0.71
C PRO A 162 -2.60 4.82 0.64
N ILE A 163 -1.67 4.80 1.59
CA ILE A 163 -1.71 5.50 2.87
C ILE A 163 -0.47 6.37 2.94
N CYS A 164 -0.68 7.69 3.01
CA CYS A 164 0.35 8.71 2.89
C CYS A 164 0.19 9.76 4.00
N ARG A 165 1.08 10.75 4.05
CA ARG A 165 0.94 11.90 4.96
C ARG A 165 0.21 13.09 4.32
N SER A 166 0.15 13.16 2.99
CA SER A 166 -0.58 14.20 2.26
C SER A 166 -1.56 13.63 1.23
N VAL A 167 -2.53 14.43 0.81
CA VAL A 167 -3.47 14.08 -0.27
C VAL A 167 -2.73 13.99 -1.60
N GLU A 168 -1.79 14.89 -1.86
CA GLU A 168 -0.99 14.93 -3.07
C GLU A 168 -0.22 13.62 -3.27
N ASP A 169 0.45 13.13 -2.22
CA ASP A 169 1.17 11.85 -2.28
C ASP A 169 0.24 10.69 -2.65
N THR A 170 -1.01 10.68 -2.16
CA THR A 170 -1.97 9.62 -2.53
C THR A 170 -2.29 9.65 -4.02
N GLY A 171 -2.39 10.83 -4.63
CA GLY A 171 -2.59 11.01 -6.05
C GLY A 171 -1.39 10.50 -6.87
N LEU A 172 -0.17 10.86 -6.45
CA LEU A 172 1.08 10.40 -7.08
C LEU A 172 1.22 8.88 -7.01
N VAL A 173 0.98 8.27 -5.85
CA VAL A 173 1.04 6.81 -5.71
C VAL A 173 -0.05 6.14 -6.55
N LEU A 174 -1.29 6.64 -6.53
CA LEU A 174 -2.39 6.09 -7.32
C LEU A 174 -2.08 6.15 -8.82
N SER A 175 -1.44 7.20 -9.32
CA SER A 175 -1.06 7.32 -10.74
C SER A 175 -0.17 6.17 -11.22
N VAL A 176 0.67 5.63 -10.33
CA VAL A 176 1.58 4.51 -10.61
C VAL A 176 0.88 3.15 -10.51
N ILE A 177 0.02 2.98 -9.50
CA ILE A 177 -0.57 1.66 -9.21
C ILE A 177 -1.89 1.39 -9.95
N ASN A 178 -2.51 2.42 -10.51
CA ASN A 178 -3.77 2.35 -11.27
C ASN A 178 -3.67 1.47 -12.51
N GLY A 179 -4.82 0.98 -12.99
CA GLY A 179 -5.02 0.40 -14.32
C GLY A 179 -5.28 -1.11 -14.34
N TYR A 180 -5.61 -1.58 -15.53
CA TYR A 180 -6.02 -2.95 -15.81
C TYR A 180 -4.93 -3.97 -15.54
N ASP A 181 -5.38 -5.14 -15.10
CA ASP A 181 -4.56 -6.33 -14.91
C ASP A 181 -5.35 -7.57 -15.34
N ARG A 182 -4.81 -8.34 -16.28
CA ARG A 182 -5.42 -9.59 -16.74
C ARG A 182 -5.58 -10.64 -15.63
N ASP A 183 -4.75 -10.56 -14.58
CA ASP A 183 -4.77 -11.48 -13.45
C ASP A 183 -5.83 -11.08 -12.39
N ASP A 184 -6.45 -9.89 -12.54
CA ASP A 184 -7.62 -9.45 -11.77
C ASP A 184 -8.74 -9.00 -12.73
N ARG A 185 -9.66 -9.91 -13.03
CA ARG A 185 -10.80 -9.64 -13.93
C ARG A 185 -11.74 -8.54 -13.43
N GLY A 186 -11.64 -8.15 -12.16
CA GLY A 186 -12.38 -7.03 -11.61
C GLY A 186 -11.69 -5.69 -11.83
N SER A 187 -10.46 -5.69 -12.35
CA SER A 187 -9.76 -4.44 -12.65
C SER A 187 -10.29 -3.79 -13.92
N ILE A 188 -10.25 -2.45 -13.96
CA ILE A 188 -10.77 -1.65 -15.07
C ILE A 188 -9.62 -0.94 -15.80
N ASP A 189 -9.77 -0.82 -17.13
CA ASP A 189 -8.90 0.00 -17.96
C ASP A 189 -9.47 1.42 -18.02
N ALA A 190 -9.07 2.25 -17.07
CA ALA A 190 -9.49 3.63 -16.98
C ALA A 190 -8.31 4.52 -16.62
N ALA A 191 -8.04 5.50 -17.45
CA ALA A 191 -7.00 6.47 -17.22
C ALA A 191 -7.21 7.18 -15.86
N PHE A 192 -6.11 7.52 -15.22
CA PHE A 192 -6.07 8.37 -14.04
C PHE A 192 -5.06 9.48 -14.29
N HIS A 193 -5.54 10.70 -14.20
CA HIS A 193 -4.72 11.89 -14.26
C HIS A 193 -4.81 12.60 -12.92
N PHE A 194 -3.66 12.98 -12.37
CA PHE A 194 -3.55 13.78 -11.16
C PHE A 194 -2.68 14.99 -11.44
N SER A 195 -3.21 16.16 -11.10
CA SER A 195 -2.47 17.41 -11.12
C SER A 195 -2.82 18.21 -9.85
N ALA A 196 -1.82 18.48 -9.02
CA ALA A 196 -1.98 19.28 -7.83
C ALA A 196 -2.29 20.77 -8.13
N ASN A 197 -2.04 21.19 -9.36
CA ASN A 197 -2.19 22.58 -9.79
C ASN A 197 -3.50 22.87 -10.52
N ASP A 198 -4.33 21.83 -10.76
CA ASP A 198 -5.61 22.03 -11.44
C ASP A 198 -6.59 22.82 -10.57
N SER A 199 -7.20 23.83 -11.17
CA SER A 199 -8.22 24.62 -10.47
C SER A 199 -9.50 23.81 -10.31
N ILE A 200 -10.00 23.71 -9.09
CA ILE A 200 -11.31 23.13 -8.78
C ILE A 200 -12.45 24.14 -8.88
N LYS A 201 -12.16 25.40 -9.24
CA LYS A 201 -13.16 26.48 -9.34
C LYS A 201 -14.17 26.12 -10.44
N GLY A 202 -15.43 26.04 -10.05
CA GLY A 202 -16.55 25.75 -10.98
C GLY A 202 -16.85 24.27 -11.15
N LEU A 203 -16.11 23.36 -10.49
CA LEU A 203 -16.51 21.96 -10.44
C LEU A 203 -17.76 21.81 -9.56
N LYS A 204 -18.70 20.98 -10.03
CA LYS A 204 -19.84 20.55 -9.22
C LYS A 204 -19.41 19.29 -8.46
N LEU A 205 -19.51 19.32 -7.16
CA LEU A 205 -19.30 18.18 -6.26
C LEU A 205 -20.60 17.46 -5.98
#